data_fbe2c6aa4a2bd941e31ae9e05e4adad8
#
_entry.id   fbe2c6aa4a2bd941e31ae9e05e4adad8
#
_cell.length_a   1.000
_cell.length_b   1.000
_cell.length_c   1.000
_cell.angle_alpha   90.00
_cell.angle_beta   90.00
_cell.angle_gamma   90.00
#
_symmetry.space_group_name_H-M   'P 1'
#
loop_
_entity.id
_entity.type
_entity.pdbx_description
1 polymer ?
#
loop_
_entity_poly.entity_id
_entity_poly.type
_entity_poly.pdbx_seq_one_letter_code
_entity_poly.pdbx_strand_id
1 'polypeptide(L)'
;MNCLLVYDIPDDRVRGKVADFCLDYGLDRIQYSAFTGQLSRTHQEELMLKIKKKLGKKAGKIQLFSMCATDWAHRLELVQEAPAAKEEAR
;
A
#
# COMPACT_ATOMS: atom_id res chain seq x y z
N MET A 1 9.42 -12.37 1.87
CA MET A 1 8.44 -12.14 2.96
C MET A 1 7.32 -11.26 2.41
N ASN A 2 6.10 -11.68 2.64
CA ASN A 2 4.95 -10.87 2.21
C ASN A 2 4.76 -9.67 3.11
N CYS A 3 4.39 -8.55 2.55
CA CYS A 3 4.16 -7.35 3.33
C CYS A 3 2.95 -6.59 2.81
N LEU A 4 2.37 -5.80 3.71
CA LEU A 4 1.28 -4.90 3.40
C LEU A 4 1.68 -3.51 3.89
N LEU A 5 1.70 -2.56 2.99
CA LEU A 5 2.01 -1.18 3.32
C LEU A 5 0.76 -0.34 3.13
N VAL A 6 0.38 0.38 4.17
CA VAL A 6 -0.75 1.29 4.13
C VAL A 6 -0.30 2.66 4.60
N TYR A 7 -0.92 3.70 4.05
CA TYR A 7 -0.56 5.06 4.44
C TYR A 7 -1.76 5.98 4.39
N ASP A 8 -1.64 7.05 5.17
CA ASP A 8 -2.60 8.14 5.19
C ASP A 8 -1.78 9.42 5.16
N ILE A 9 -1.72 10.06 3.99
CA ILE A 9 -0.89 11.23 3.75
C ILE A 9 -1.76 12.30 3.12
N PRO A 10 -2.01 13.41 3.83
CA PRO A 10 -2.85 14.49 3.28
C PRO A 10 -2.25 15.20 2.08
N ASP A 11 -0.94 15.37 2.05
CA ASP A 11 -0.28 16.11 0.97
C ASP A 11 -0.30 15.29 -0.32
N ASP A 12 -0.90 15.84 -1.37
CA ASP A 12 -1.09 15.13 -2.64
C ASP A 12 0.24 14.74 -3.31
N ARG A 13 1.21 15.64 -3.29
CA ARG A 13 2.50 15.38 -3.94
C ARG A 13 3.26 14.27 -3.24
N VAL A 14 3.31 14.34 -1.91
CA VAL A 14 3.99 13.33 -1.12
C VAL A 14 3.29 11.99 -1.30
N ARG A 15 1.96 12.00 -1.25
CA ARG A 15 1.17 10.77 -1.41
C ARG A 15 1.46 10.11 -2.76
N GLY A 16 1.49 10.89 -3.83
CA GLY A 16 1.79 10.37 -5.16
C GLY A 16 3.20 9.81 -5.24
N LYS A 17 4.16 10.47 -4.61
CA LYS A 17 5.54 10.02 -4.63
C LYS A 17 5.72 8.74 -3.83
N VAL A 18 5.00 8.61 -2.72
CA VAL A 18 5.03 7.36 -1.94
C VAL A 18 4.49 6.20 -2.77
N ALA A 19 3.41 6.44 -3.52
CA ALA A 19 2.89 5.41 -4.43
C ALA A 19 3.94 5.01 -5.46
N ASP A 20 4.65 5.96 -6.04
CA ASP A 20 5.72 5.68 -6.99
C ASP A 20 6.82 4.82 -6.36
N PHE A 21 7.22 5.13 -5.13
CA PHE A 21 8.23 4.33 -4.44
C PHE A 21 7.76 2.89 -4.26
N CYS A 22 6.51 2.70 -3.85
CA CYS A 22 5.96 1.36 -3.68
C CYS A 22 6.00 0.56 -4.98
N LEU A 23 5.61 1.19 -6.07
CA LEU A 23 5.66 0.55 -7.39
C LEU A 23 7.09 0.24 -7.81
N ASP A 24 8.03 1.17 -7.54
CA ASP A 24 9.44 0.95 -7.87
C ASP A 24 10.01 -0.26 -7.13
N TYR A 25 9.52 -0.55 -5.94
CA TYR A 25 9.94 -1.71 -5.16
C TYR A 25 9.19 -2.99 -5.55
N GLY A 26 8.36 -2.92 -6.58
CA GLY A 26 7.65 -4.09 -7.09
C GLY A 26 6.41 -4.46 -6.32
N LEU A 27 5.87 -3.54 -5.53
CA LEU A 27 4.62 -3.79 -4.82
C LEU A 27 3.43 -3.53 -5.75
N ASP A 28 2.34 -4.20 -5.46
CA ASP A 28 1.09 -4.05 -6.21
C ASP A 28 0.10 -3.22 -5.40
N ARG A 29 -0.53 -2.27 -6.07
CA ARG A 29 -1.57 -1.47 -5.43
C ARG A 29 -2.85 -2.30 -5.31
N ILE A 30 -3.32 -2.45 -4.08
CA ILE A 30 -4.57 -3.19 -3.84
C ILE A 30 -5.71 -2.27 -3.47
N GLN A 31 -5.41 -1.08 -2.98
CA GLN A 31 -6.36 0.00 -2.74
C GLN A 31 -5.63 1.31 -2.91
N TYR A 32 -6.37 2.41 -2.89
CA TYR A 32 -5.80 3.72 -3.16
C TYR A 32 -4.54 4.01 -2.34
N SER A 33 -4.54 3.66 -1.06
CA SER A 33 -3.41 3.89 -0.15
C SER A 33 -2.87 2.60 0.45
N ALA A 34 -2.95 1.50 -0.30
CA ALA A 34 -2.51 0.20 0.20
C ALA A 34 -1.80 -0.58 -0.89
N PHE A 35 -0.64 -1.10 -0.54
CA PHE A 35 0.20 -1.88 -1.44
C PHE A 35 0.62 -3.18 -0.78
N THR A 36 0.78 -4.21 -1.58
CA THR A 36 1.21 -5.52 -1.08
C THR A 36 2.22 -6.12 -2.04
N GLY A 37 3.03 -7.03 -1.53
CA GLY A 37 4.01 -7.74 -2.33
C GLY A 37 5.04 -8.41 -1.46
N GLN A 38 6.13 -8.85 -2.08
CA GLN A 38 7.20 -9.53 -1.39
C GLN A 38 8.43 -8.65 -1.37
N LEU A 39 8.94 -8.39 -0.17
CA LEU A 39 10.16 -7.64 0.04
C LEU A 39 10.98 -8.33 1.12
N SER A 40 12.30 -8.32 0.94
CA SER A 40 13.21 -8.70 2.01
C SER A 40 13.11 -7.69 3.15
N ARG A 41 13.57 -8.07 4.32
CA ARG A 41 13.59 -7.14 5.45
C ARG A 41 14.38 -5.89 5.12
N THR A 42 15.52 -6.04 4.46
CA THR A 42 16.35 -4.91 4.06
C THR A 42 15.59 -3.96 3.14
N HIS A 43 14.90 -4.50 2.15
CA HIS A 43 14.14 -3.67 1.21
C HIS A 43 12.96 -2.99 1.90
N GLN A 44 12.33 -3.65 2.85
CA GLN A 44 11.27 -3.02 3.64
C GLN A 44 11.79 -1.80 4.38
N GLU A 45 12.96 -1.94 5.00
CA GLU A 45 13.56 -0.85 5.75
C GLU A 45 14.01 0.29 4.84
N GLU A 46 14.56 -0.04 3.68
CA GLU A 46 14.95 0.97 2.68
C GLU A 46 13.75 1.76 2.21
N LEU A 47 12.67 1.07 1.89
CA LEU A 47 11.45 1.72 1.41
C LEU A 47 10.89 2.66 2.47
N MET A 48 10.82 2.20 3.72
CA MET A 48 10.32 3.05 4.79
C MET A 48 11.20 4.27 5.01
N LEU A 49 12.51 4.12 4.87
CA LEU A 49 13.43 5.25 5.00
C LEU A 49 13.23 6.26 3.88
N LYS A 50 13.04 5.79 2.66
CA LYS A 50 12.74 6.66 1.52
C LYS A 50 11.46 7.46 1.76
N ILE A 51 10.43 6.79 2.24
CA ILE A 51 9.16 7.43 2.52
C ILE A 51 9.33 8.48 3.61
N LYS A 52 10.05 8.14 4.68
CA LYS A 52 10.30 9.06 5.77
C LYS A 52 10.99 10.33 5.28
N LYS A 53 11.99 10.18 4.43
CA LYS A 53 12.71 11.32 3.87
C LYS A 53 11.80 12.19 3.03
N LYS A 54 10.97 11.57 2.22
CA LYS A 54 10.06 12.32 1.36
C LYS A 54 8.98 13.03 2.15
N LEU A 55 8.48 12.39 3.20
CA LEU A 55 7.48 13.00 4.08
C LEU A 55 8.05 14.22 4.79
N GLY A 56 9.30 14.15 5.22
CA GLY A 56 9.94 15.26 5.91
C GLY A 56 9.18 15.65 7.17
N LYS A 57 8.72 16.90 7.21
CA LYS A 57 7.97 17.42 8.36
C LYS A 57 6.47 17.45 8.12
N LYS A 58 6.01 16.92 7.00
CA LYS A 58 4.59 16.92 6.67
C LYS A 58 3.87 15.82 7.45
N ALA A 59 2.58 16.03 7.69
CA ALA A 59 1.77 15.04 8.39
C ALA A 59 1.59 13.80 7.54
N GLY A 60 1.57 12.65 8.20
CA GLY A 60 1.31 11.40 7.52
C GLY A 60 1.50 10.23 8.46
N LYS A 61 0.89 9.13 8.10
CA LYS A 61 1.01 7.88 8.83
C LYS A 61 1.27 6.78 7.82
N ILE A 62 2.35 6.05 8.02
CA ILE A 62 2.71 4.94 7.14
C ILE A 62 2.95 3.72 8.02
N GLN A 63 2.34 2.61 7.65
CA GLN A 63 2.51 1.35 8.37
C GLN A 63 2.85 0.25 7.39
N LEU A 64 3.82 -0.56 7.73
CA LEU A 64 4.21 -1.71 6.94
C LEU A 64 4.16 -2.94 7.84
N PHE A 65 3.37 -3.92 7.43
CA PHE A 65 3.17 -5.17 8.16
C PHE A 65 3.80 -6.30 7.38
N SER A 66 4.60 -7.11 8.05
CA SER A 66 5.19 -8.31 7.46
C SER A 66 4.37 -9.53 7.87
N MET A 67 4.17 -10.44 6.93
CA MET A 67 3.37 -11.62 7.15
C MET A 67 4.11 -12.83 6.62
N CYS A 68 4.00 -13.96 7.29
CA CYS A 68 4.55 -15.20 6.76
C CYS A 68 3.68 -15.72 5.61
N ALA A 69 4.25 -16.64 4.83
CA ALA A 69 3.54 -17.16 3.65
C ALA A 69 2.23 -17.84 4.04
N THR A 70 2.22 -18.55 5.17
CA THR A 70 1.01 -19.24 5.62
C THR A 70 -0.11 -18.27 5.94
N ASP A 71 0.21 -17.20 6.70
CA ASP A 71 -0.78 -16.20 7.05
C ASP A 71 -1.29 -15.48 5.82
N TRP A 72 -0.39 -15.16 4.90
CA TRP A 72 -0.78 -14.52 3.66
C TRP A 72 -1.74 -15.40 2.86
N ALA A 73 -1.43 -16.70 2.77
CA ALA A 73 -2.27 -17.64 2.03
C ALA A 73 -3.67 -17.77 2.63
N HIS A 74 -3.80 -17.57 3.94
CA HIS A 74 -5.07 -17.69 4.64
C HIS A 74 -5.83 -16.37 4.76
N ARG A 75 -5.37 -15.31 4.12
CA ARG A 75 -6.11 -14.04 4.15
C ARG A 75 -7.48 -14.21 3.51
N LEU A 76 -8.39 -13.39 3.96
CA LEU A 76 -9.74 -13.37 3.42
C LEU A 76 -9.92 -12.12 2.57
N GLU A 77 -10.49 -12.29 1.40
CA GLU A 77 -10.76 -11.17 0.50
C GLU A 77 -12.20 -11.22 0.04
N LEU A 78 -12.80 -10.06 -0.03
CA LEU A 78 -14.11 -9.89 -0.65
C LEU A 78 -13.99 -8.72 -1.61
N VAL A 79 -14.17 -9.03 -2.89
CA VAL A 79 -14.19 -8.01 -3.93
C VAL A 79 -15.59 -8.04 -4.55
N GLN A 80 -16.28 -6.93 -4.41
CA GLN A 80 -17.64 -6.83 -4.93
C GLN A 80 -17.73 -5.58 -5.76
N GLU A 81 -17.94 -5.76 -7.06
CA GLU A 81 -18.00 -4.63 -7.96
C GLU A 81 -19.40 -4.04 -7.95
N ALA A 82 -19.42 -2.73 -8.24
CA ALA A 82 -20.71 -2.04 -8.32
C ALA A 82 -21.54 -2.62 -9.47
N PRO A 83 -22.86 -2.64 -9.31
CA PRO A 83 -23.73 -3.05 -10.41
C PRO A 83 -23.56 -2.15 -11.62
N ALA A 84 -24.00 -2.65 -12.77
CA ALA A 84 -24.00 -1.83 -13.97
C ALA A 84 -24.87 -0.58 -13.76
N ALA A 85 -24.54 0.51 -14.49
CA ALA A 85 -25.22 1.78 -14.32
C ALA A 85 -26.74 1.67 -14.41
N LYS A 86 -27.24 0.86 -15.29
CA LYS A 86 -28.68 0.68 -15.45
C LYS A 86 -29.32 0.12 -14.18
N GLU A 87 -28.60 -0.69 -13.44
CA GLU A 87 -29.12 -1.26 -12.21
C GLU A 87 -29.15 -0.21 -11.11
N GLU A 88 -28.18 0.66 -11.13
CA GLU A 88 -28.08 1.72 -10.15
C GLU A 88 -29.16 2.78 -10.34
N ALA A 89 -29.67 2.89 -11.55
CA ALA A 89 -30.66 3.88 -11.86
C ALA A 89 -32.03 3.60 -11.25
N ARG A 90 -32.24 2.42 -10.72
CA ARG A 90 -33.54 2.07 -10.11
C ARG A 90 -33.75 2.79 -8.79
#